data_027dfee4ca588e850633605f11fa2a18
#
_entry.id   027dfee4ca588e850633605f11fa2a18
#
_cell.length_a   1.000
_cell.length_b   1.000
_cell.length_c   1.000
_cell.angle_alpha   90.00
_cell.angle_beta   90.00
_cell.angle_gamma   90.00
#
_symmetry.space_group_name_H-M   'P 1'
#
loop_
_entity.id
_entity.type
_entity.pdbx_description
1 polymer ?
#
loop_
_entity_poly.entity_id
_entity_poly.type
_entity_poly.pdbx_seq_one_letter_code
_entity_poly.pdbx_strand_id
1 'polypeptide(L)'
;MKNRYRLPVSFLVVAISLLVATAFLLTGCNASDQSGMITDLGVARIPIDFNVDFEPEPLNETEKVLTQDGYGAKGALADEDLTIHDMLTYAVQDEYLAHAEYVAIMEKFGQLKPYINIAKSEETHLSFLEEVYLSFDMEFPEDTSADHVVIPESLLEAAKVGVQAEIENIAMYELFMTYELPDNVYEVFFVLKSGSENHLKAFQKQVERLS
;
A
#
# COMPACT_ATOMS: atom_id res chain seq x y z
N MET A 1 55.56 9.95 -6.64
CA MET A 1 55.48 10.39 -5.26
C MET A 1 54.02 10.61 -4.88
N LYS A 2 53.53 9.84 -3.91
CA LYS A 2 52.14 9.82 -3.45
C LYS A 2 51.94 10.88 -2.39
N ASN A 3 50.85 11.65 -2.45
CA ASN A 3 50.37 12.31 -1.24
C ASN A 3 48.85 12.15 -1.14
N ARG A 4 48.44 11.34 -0.18
CA ARG A 4 47.07 11.15 0.25
C ARG A 4 46.82 12.09 1.42
N TYR A 5 45.86 12.98 1.30
CA TYR A 5 45.28 13.69 2.45
C TYR A 5 43.91 13.10 2.77
N ARG A 6 43.86 12.45 3.95
CA ARG A 6 42.61 12.11 4.64
C ARG A 6 42.27 13.25 5.56
N LEU A 7 41.04 13.76 5.47
CA LEU A 7 40.46 14.66 6.49
C LEU A 7 39.56 13.84 7.42
N PRO A 8 39.59 14.10 8.72
CA PRO A 8 38.76 13.40 9.69
C PRO A 8 37.36 14.01 9.75
N VAL A 9 36.34 13.13 9.76
CA VAL A 9 34.94 13.52 10.00
C VAL A 9 34.76 13.62 11.52
N SER A 10 34.55 14.84 12.01
CA SER A 10 34.19 15.10 13.42
C SER A 10 32.67 14.94 13.58
N PHE A 11 32.27 13.97 14.38
CA PHE A 11 30.92 13.86 14.89
C PHE A 11 30.68 14.91 15.97
N LEU A 12 29.76 15.83 15.74
CA LEU A 12 29.27 16.73 16.77
C LEU A 12 27.91 16.20 17.28
N VAL A 13 27.95 15.56 18.44
CA VAL A 13 26.74 15.19 19.20
C VAL A 13 26.33 16.40 20.01
N VAL A 14 25.16 16.98 19.70
CA VAL A 14 24.53 17.99 20.55
C VAL A 14 23.41 17.33 21.33
N ALA A 15 23.66 17.06 22.60
CA ALA A 15 22.65 16.70 23.57
C ALA A 15 22.00 17.99 24.10
N ILE A 16 20.70 18.17 23.89
CA ILE A 16 19.91 19.19 24.56
C ILE A 16 18.97 18.49 25.53
N SER A 17 19.35 18.50 26.80
CA SER A 17 18.48 18.18 27.91
C SER A 17 17.76 19.48 28.33
N LEU A 18 16.43 19.50 28.27
CA LEU A 18 15.69 20.54 28.98
C LEU A 18 14.61 19.89 29.85
N LEU A 19 14.89 19.85 31.12
CA LEU A 19 13.98 19.49 32.20
C LEU A 19 13.15 20.72 32.53
N VAL A 20 11.84 20.66 32.37
CA VAL A 20 10.92 21.62 33.04
C VAL A 20 9.85 20.81 33.75
N ALA A 21 9.98 20.70 35.04
CA ALA A 21 8.97 20.21 35.94
C ALA A 21 8.07 21.41 36.34
N THR A 22 6.79 21.35 36.04
CA THR A 22 5.78 22.18 36.72
C THR A 22 4.61 21.28 37.11
N ALA A 23 4.48 21.11 38.40
CA ALA A 23 3.31 20.53 39.04
C ALA A 23 2.09 21.45 38.86
N PHE A 24 0.95 20.91 38.44
CA PHE A 24 -0.35 21.54 38.67
C PHE A 24 -1.35 20.51 39.21
N LEU A 25 -2.04 20.97 40.24
CA LEU A 25 -2.96 20.26 41.10
C LEU A 25 -4.24 19.82 40.39
N LEU A 26 -4.76 18.71 40.88
CA LEU A 26 -6.07 18.13 40.65
C LEU A 26 -7.24 19.10 40.70
N THR A 27 -8.04 19.13 39.63
CA THR A 27 -9.48 19.26 39.74
C THR A 27 -10.09 18.36 38.70
N GLY A 28 -10.93 17.45 39.16
CA GLY A 28 -11.62 16.48 38.31
C GLY A 28 -12.61 17.16 37.38
N CYS A 29 -12.53 16.77 36.12
CA CYS A 29 -13.63 16.85 35.17
C CYS A 29 -13.62 15.58 34.35
N ASN A 30 -14.76 14.93 34.35
CA ASN A 30 -15.12 13.79 33.54
C ASN A 30 -14.73 14.08 32.07
N ALA A 31 -13.66 13.48 31.57
CA ALA A 31 -13.35 13.48 30.17
C ALA A 31 -14.13 12.31 29.55
N SER A 32 -15.30 12.63 29.01
CA SER A 32 -15.96 11.78 28.03
C SER A 32 -14.99 11.51 26.89
N ASP A 33 -14.74 10.25 26.69
CA ASP A 33 -14.10 9.61 25.54
C ASP A 33 -14.46 10.32 24.22
N GLN A 34 -13.52 11.07 23.67
CA GLN A 34 -13.52 11.57 22.31
C GLN A 34 -12.37 10.86 21.59
N SER A 35 -12.46 9.53 21.48
CA SER A 35 -11.78 8.84 20.44
C SER A 35 -12.41 9.29 19.12
N GLY A 36 -11.77 10.27 18.46
CA GLY A 36 -12.16 10.70 17.14
C GLY A 36 -12.05 9.50 16.19
N MET A 37 -13.18 8.80 16.03
CA MET A 37 -13.37 7.85 14.97
C MET A 37 -13.14 8.59 13.65
N ILE A 38 -12.00 8.36 13.02
CA ILE A 38 -11.84 8.60 11.59
C ILE A 38 -12.63 7.50 10.90
N THR A 39 -13.93 7.71 10.76
CA THR A 39 -14.78 6.91 9.90
C THR A 39 -14.55 7.38 8.47
N ASP A 40 -13.45 6.92 7.88
CA ASP A 40 -13.30 7.05 6.44
C ASP A 40 -13.02 5.67 5.87
N LEU A 41 -13.79 5.33 4.84
CA LEU A 41 -13.77 4.14 3.99
C LEU A 41 -14.67 2.95 4.35
N GLY A 42 -15.52 3.00 5.37
CA GLY A 42 -16.58 1.97 5.54
C GLY A 42 -16.11 0.52 5.77
N VAL A 43 -14.81 0.29 5.83
CA VAL A 43 -14.21 -0.97 6.24
C VAL A 43 -14.00 -0.88 7.74
N ALA A 44 -14.74 -1.66 8.52
CA ALA A 44 -14.38 -1.89 9.90
C ALA A 44 -12.91 -2.33 9.91
N ARG A 45 -12.03 -1.56 10.57
CA ARG A 45 -10.64 -2.01 10.76
C ARG A 45 -10.71 -3.32 11.53
N ILE A 46 -10.55 -4.43 10.82
CA ILE A 46 -10.23 -5.69 11.46
C ILE A 46 -8.79 -5.46 11.94
N PRO A 47 -8.52 -5.50 13.26
CA PRO A 47 -7.13 -5.40 13.72
C PRO A 47 -6.39 -6.61 13.17
N ILE A 48 -5.50 -6.40 12.23
CA ILE A 48 -4.59 -7.45 11.76
C ILE A 48 -3.62 -7.68 12.91
N ASP A 49 -3.70 -8.84 13.55
CA ASP A 49 -2.81 -9.21 14.64
C ASP A 49 -1.54 -9.85 14.07
N PHE A 50 -0.52 -9.02 13.86
CA PHE A 50 0.81 -9.47 13.43
C PHE A 50 1.61 -10.21 14.53
N ASN A 51 1.07 -10.35 15.75
CA ASN A 51 1.73 -11.03 16.86
C ASN A 51 1.32 -12.52 16.98
N VAL A 52 0.80 -13.14 15.93
CA VAL A 52 0.68 -14.58 15.90
C VAL A 52 2.10 -15.14 15.91
N ASP A 53 2.39 -16.09 16.80
CA ASP A 53 3.67 -16.83 16.86
C ASP A 53 3.82 -17.67 15.57
N PHE A 54 4.10 -16.96 14.47
CA PHE A 54 4.41 -17.53 13.16
C PHE A 54 5.93 -17.61 13.08
N GLU A 55 6.48 -18.83 13.12
CA GLU A 55 7.85 -19.05 12.65
C GLU A 55 7.79 -19.14 11.12
N PRO A 56 8.23 -18.09 10.40
CA PRO A 56 8.18 -18.10 8.94
C PRO A 56 9.10 -19.20 8.42
N GLU A 57 8.53 -20.20 7.76
CA GLU A 57 9.35 -21.04 6.87
C GLU A 57 9.93 -20.10 5.78
N PRO A 58 11.23 -20.16 5.51
CA PRO A 58 11.81 -19.29 4.50
C PRO A 58 11.12 -19.57 3.17
N LEU A 59 10.51 -18.52 2.58
CA LEU A 59 9.95 -18.59 1.25
C LEU A 59 11.09 -18.99 0.31
N ASN A 60 10.92 -20.10 -0.40
CA ASN A 60 11.97 -20.65 -1.25
C ASN A 60 12.11 -19.74 -2.49
N GLU A 61 13.06 -18.81 -2.40
CA GLU A 61 13.37 -17.85 -3.47
C GLU A 61 13.96 -18.60 -4.68
N THR A 62 13.11 -19.01 -5.59
CA THR A 62 13.55 -19.17 -6.96
C THR A 62 13.25 -17.84 -7.63
N GLU A 63 14.29 -17.04 -7.84
CA GLU A 63 14.22 -15.75 -8.52
C GLU A 63 13.61 -15.95 -9.92
N LYS A 64 12.29 -15.88 -10.01
CA LYS A 64 11.56 -15.90 -11.26
C LYS A 64 11.70 -14.52 -11.86
N VAL A 65 12.35 -14.41 -13.00
CA VAL A 65 12.33 -13.18 -13.77
C VAL A 65 10.88 -12.94 -14.19
N LEU A 66 10.19 -12.04 -13.49
CA LEU A 66 8.84 -11.59 -13.86
C LEU A 66 8.94 -11.05 -15.29
N THR A 67 8.19 -11.64 -16.21
CA THR A 67 8.26 -11.29 -17.64
C THR A 67 7.82 -9.85 -17.83
N GLN A 68 8.50 -9.09 -18.70
CA GLN A 68 8.31 -7.65 -18.94
C GLN A 68 6.88 -7.23 -19.34
N ASP A 69 6.01 -8.15 -19.72
CA ASP A 69 4.65 -7.87 -20.20
C ASP A 69 3.60 -7.91 -19.08
N GLY A 70 3.98 -8.23 -17.83
CA GLY A 70 3.07 -8.36 -16.71
C GLY A 70 3.50 -7.56 -15.49
N TYR A 71 2.80 -6.47 -15.18
CA TYR A 71 2.98 -5.66 -13.97
C TYR A 71 1.68 -5.64 -13.17
N GLY A 72 1.77 -5.75 -11.83
CA GLY A 72 0.64 -5.73 -10.94
C GLY A 72 -0.41 -6.81 -11.25
N ALA A 73 -1.68 -6.47 -11.17
CA ALA A 73 -2.79 -7.40 -11.36
C ALA A 73 -2.76 -8.10 -12.73
N LYS A 74 -2.37 -7.40 -13.80
CA LYS A 74 -2.28 -8.01 -15.14
C LYS A 74 -1.20 -9.07 -15.22
N GLY A 75 -0.05 -8.82 -14.57
CA GLY A 75 1.02 -9.79 -14.46
C GLY A 75 0.59 -11.04 -13.70
N ALA A 76 -0.01 -10.83 -12.53
CA ALA A 76 -0.50 -11.89 -11.68
C ALA A 76 -1.55 -12.78 -12.35
N LEU A 77 -2.50 -12.18 -13.07
CA LEU A 77 -3.58 -12.90 -13.76
C LEU A 77 -3.09 -13.67 -15.00
N ALA A 78 -1.92 -13.33 -15.54
CA ALA A 78 -1.29 -14.01 -16.66
C ALA A 78 -0.25 -15.07 -16.25
N ASP A 79 0.14 -15.08 -14.97
CA ASP A 79 1.15 -16.00 -14.45
C ASP A 79 0.51 -17.36 -14.07
N GLU A 80 0.94 -18.44 -14.74
CA GLU A 80 0.43 -19.80 -14.52
C GLU A 80 1.15 -20.53 -13.36
N ASP A 81 2.22 -19.95 -12.80
CA ASP A 81 3.09 -20.61 -11.81
C ASP A 81 3.42 -19.66 -10.64
N LEU A 82 2.36 -19.18 -9.97
CA LEU A 82 2.46 -18.24 -8.86
C LEU A 82 3.02 -18.89 -7.60
N THR A 83 4.09 -18.31 -7.06
CA THR A 83 4.55 -18.54 -5.69
C THR A 83 3.98 -17.46 -4.75
N ILE A 84 4.08 -17.67 -3.43
CA ILE A 84 3.68 -16.62 -2.46
C ILE A 84 4.51 -15.35 -2.65
N HIS A 85 5.80 -15.49 -2.95
CA HIS A 85 6.67 -14.36 -3.26
C HIS A 85 6.20 -13.58 -4.49
N ASP A 86 5.82 -14.28 -5.57
CA ASP A 86 5.29 -13.64 -6.78
C ASP A 86 3.97 -12.90 -6.47
N MET A 87 3.06 -13.52 -5.71
CA MET A 87 1.80 -12.92 -5.30
C MET A 87 2.01 -11.63 -4.50
N LEU A 88 2.95 -11.64 -3.53
CA LEU A 88 3.29 -10.47 -2.74
C LEU A 88 3.93 -9.38 -3.61
N THR A 89 4.80 -9.75 -4.56
CA THR A 89 5.44 -8.81 -5.48
C THR A 89 4.41 -8.16 -6.42
N TYR A 90 3.52 -8.95 -7.01
CA TYR A 90 2.45 -8.41 -7.86
C TYR A 90 1.49 -7.50 -7.07
N ALA A 91 1.17 -7.86 -5.83
CA ALA A 91 0.36 -7.01 -4.97
C ALA A 91 1.02 -5.64 -4.75
N VAL A 92 2.32 -5.61 -4.38
CA VAL A 92 3.06 -4.35 -4.19
C VAL A 92 3.12 -3.54 -5.48
N GLN A 93 3.36 -4.18 -6.62
CA GLN A 93 3.38 -3.52 -7.93
C GLN A 93 2.03 -2.86 -8.26
N ASP A 94 0.92 -3.55 -7.99
CA ASP A 94 -0.42 -3.03 -8.28
C ASP A 94 -0.77 -1.84 -7.42
N GLU A 95 -0.48 -1.90 -6.12
CA GLU A 95 -0.72 -0.77 -5.20
C GLU A 95 0.15 0.45 -5.54
N TYR A 96 1.43 0.25 -5.92
CA TYR A 96 2.27 1.35 -6.41
C TYR A 96 1.72 1.96 -7.70
N LEU A 97 1.29 1.14 -8.66
CA LEU A 97 0.76 1.62 -9.94
C LEU A 97 -0.55 2.41 -9.72
N ALA A 98 -1.47 1.87 -8.94
CA ALA A 98 -2.73 2.54 -8.62
C ALA A 98 -2.48 3.89 -7.94
N HIS A 99 -1.60 3.95 -6.93
CA HIS A 99 -1.21 5.18 -6.27
C HIS A 99 -0.63 6.20 -7.26
N ALA A 100 0.34 5.79 -8.09
CA ALA A 100 1.01 6.68 -9.06
C ALA A 100 0.05 7.21 -10.12
N GLU A 101 -0.84 6.37 -10.66
CA GLU A 101 -1.87 6.78 -11.63
C GLU A 101 -2.84 7.80 -11.03
N TYR A 102 -3.32 7.59 -9.80
CA TYR A 102 -4.23 8.53 -9.16
C TYR A 102 -3.57 9.86 -8.83
N VAL A 103 -2.31 9.85 -8.43
CA VAL A 103 -1.50 11.08 -8.27
C VAL A 103 -1.36 11.82 -9.61
N ALA A 104 -0.99 11.13 -10.69
CA ALA A 104 -0.85 11.72 -12.01
C ALA A 104 -2.18 12.27 -12.56
N ILE A 105 -3.31 11.60 -12.32
CA ILE A 105 -4.65 12.09 -12.66
C ILE A 105 -4.96 13.38 -11.89
N MET A 106 -4.61 13.45 -10.60
CA MET A 106 -4.80 14.66 -9.78
C MET A 106 -3.88 15.81 -10.20
N GLU A 107 -2.69 15.52 -10.71
CA GLU A 107 -1.80 16.54 -11.28
C GLU A 107 -2.39 17.13 -12.57
N LYS A 108 -2.96 16.29 -13.45
CA LYS A 108 -3.55 16.72 -14.72
C LYS A 108 -4.88 17.46 -14.56
N PHE A 109 -5.77 16.97 -13.68
CA PHE A 109 -7.15 17.43 -13.60
C PHE A 109 -7.50 18.17 -12.29
N GLY A 110 -6.58 18.27 -11.36
CA GLY A 110 -6.76 18.88 -10.04
C GLY A 110 -7.10 17.86 -8.96
N GLN A 111 -7.03 18.33 -7.71
CA GLN A 111 -7.29 17.53 -6.52
C GLN A 111 -8.77 17.17 -6.40
N LEU A 112 -9.15 15.98 -6.80
CA LEU A 112 -10.54 15.55 -6.95
C LEU A 112 -10.83 14.26 -6.17
N LYS A 113 -12.03 14.16 -5.61
CA LYS A 113 -12.57 12.88 -5.16
C LYS A 113 -13.12 12.11 -6.38
N PRO A 114 -12.97 10.78 -6.44
CA PRO A 114 -12.50 9.89 -5.37
C PRO A 114 -10.97 9.76 -5.25
N TYR A 115 -10.18 10.22 -6.23
CA TYR A 115 -8.74 10.00 -6.35
C TYR A 115 -7.93 10.33 -5.11
N ILE A 116 -8.21 11.47 -4.43
CA ILE A 116 -7.51 11.85 -3.18
C ILE A 116 -7.66 10.77 -2.10
N ASN A 117 -8.87 10.24 -1.94
CA ASN A 117 -9.14 9.28 -0.88
C ASN A 117 -8.55 7.91 -1.22
N ILE A 118 -8.64 7.52 -2.50
CA ILE A 118 -8.14 6.23 -2.95
C ILE A 118 -6.61 6.23 -2.92
N ALA A 119 -5.92 7.24 -3.48
CA ALA A 119 -4.45 7.31 -3.40
C ALA A 119 -3.93 7.17 -1.95
N LYS A 120 -4.61 7.80 -0.99
CA LYS A 120 -4.26 7.64 0.44
C LYS A 120 -4.56 6.23 0.96
N SER A 121 -5.54 5.54 0.40
CA SER A 121 -5.82 4.15 0.74
C SER A 121 -4.70 3.24 0.25
N GLU A 122 -4.19 3.47 -0.96
CA GLU A 122 -3.08 2.68 -1.52
C GLU A 122 -1.79 2.84 -0.71
N GLU A 123 -1.52 4.05 -0.16
CA GLU A 123 -0.42 4.22 0.82
C GLU A 123 -0.61 3.33 2.05
N THR A 124 -1.85 3.15 2.51
CA THR A 124 -2.16 2.27 3.65
C THR A 124 -2.02 0.80 3.26
N HIS A 125 -2.45 0.43 2.06
CA HIS A 125 -2.31 -0.93 1.53
C HIS A 125 -0.82 -1.32 1.42
N LEU A 126 0.02 -0.43 0.88
CA LEU A 126 1.47 -0.62 0.83
C LEU A 126 2.07 -0.83 2.22
N SER A 127 1.61 -0.09 3.23
CA SER A 127 2.11 -0.28 4.60
C SER A 127 1.74 -1.65 5.19
N PHE A 128 0.58 -2.23 4.84
CA PHE A 128 0.23 -3.58 5.25
C PHE A 128 1.09 -4.64 4.56
N LEU A 129 1.37 -4.45 3.27
CA LEU A 129 2.27 -5.34 2.53
C LEU A 129 3.71 -5.25 3.07
N GLU A 130 4.20 -4.06 3.42
CA GLU A 130 5.52 -3.88 4.02
C GLU A 130 5.63 -4.65 5.35
N GLU A 131 4.60 -4.63 6.20
CA GLU A 131 4.57 -5.42 7.43
C GLU A 131 4.63 -6.93 7.16
N VAL A 132 3.98 -7.42 6.08
CA VAL A 132 4.09 -8.82 5.66
C VAL A 132 5.52 -9.15 5.24
N TYR A 133 6.16 -8.32 4.39
CA TYR A 133 7.54 -8.51 3.97
C TYR A 133 8.50 -8.57 5.17
N LEU A 134 8.34 -7.66 6.11
CA LEU A 134 9.12 -7.64 7.36
C LEU A 134 8.93 -8.93 8.18
N SER A 135 7.73 -9.50 8.21
CA SER A 135 7.45 -10.73 8.96
C SER A 135 8.19 -11.95 8.40
N PHE A 136 8.58 -11.90 7.12
CA PHE A 136 9.36 -12.95 6.43
C PHE A 136 10.85 -12.60 6.30
N ASP A 137 11.32 -11.49 6.92
CA ASP A 137 12.70 -11.00 6.78
C ASP A 137 13.08 -10.74 5.31
N MET A 138 12.11 -10.28 4.51
CA MET A 138 12.27 -9.98 3.09
C MET A 138 12.46 -8.49 2.86
N GLU A 139 13.24 -8.15 1.82
CA GLU A 139 13.37 -6.76 1.35
C GLU A 139 12.10 -6.32 0.61
N PHE A 140 11.56 -5.14 0.98
CA PHE A 140 10.38 -4.61 0.32
C PHE A 140 10.73 -4.08 -1.08
N PRO A 141 9.96 -4.42 -2.14
CA PRO A 141 10.27 -4.03 -3.51
C PRO A 141 10.35 -2.52 -3.70
N GLU A 142 11.30 -2.06 -4.53
CA GLU A 142 11.35 -0.67 -4.96
C GLU A 142 10.16 -0.33 -5.87
N ASP A 143 9.70 0.94 -5.79
CA ASP A 143 8.65 1.46 -6.67
C ASP A 143 9.18 1.64 -8.11
N THR A 144 8.68 0.83 -9.03
CA THR A 144 8.96 0.90 -10.47
C THR A 144 7.72 1.30 -11.29
N SER A 145 6.65 1.73 -10.64
CA SER A 145 5.36 2.03 -11.28
C SER A 145 5.42 3.14 -12.34
N ALA A 146 6.37 4.06 -12.22
CA ALA A 146 6.50 5.21 -13.11
C ALA A 146 6.60 4.84 -14.60
N ASP A 147 7.17 3.67 -14.91
CA ASP A 147 7.31 3.17 -16.29
C ASP A 147 6.00 2.61 -16.86
N HIS A 148 4.99 2.43 -16.02
CA HIS A 148 3.70 1.79 -16.34
C HIS A 148 2.51 2.75 -16.27
N VAL A 149 2.68 3.96 -15.72
CA VAL A 149 1.62 4.97 -15.57
C VAL A 149 1.06 5.41 -16.90
N VAL A 150 -0.26 5.32 -17.06
CA VAL A 150 -0.99 5.83 -18.23
C VAL A 150 -1.98 6.90 -17.78
N ILE A 151 -1.82 8.13 -18.29
CA ILE A 151 -2.69 9.24 -17.93
C ILE A 151 -3.80 9.42 -18.98
N PRO A 152 -5.07 9.14 -18.65
CA PRO A 152 -6.20 9.29 -19.54
C PRO A 152 -6.41 10.72 -20.04
N GLU A 153 -7.10 10.88 -21.17
CA GLU A 153 -7.33 12.20 -21.78
C GLU A 153 -8.46 13.00 -21.13
N SER A 154 -9.36 12.32 -20.41
CA SER A 154 -10.49 12.97 -19.72
C SER A 154 -10.77 12.32 -18.36
N LEU A 155 -11.47 13.05 -17.48
CA LEU A 155 -11.92 12.51 -16.19
C LEU A 155 -12.88 11.33 -16.33
N LEU A 156 -13.68 11.30 -17.38
CA LEU A 156 -14.57 10.16 -17.65
C LEU A 156 -13.76 8.92 -18.03
N GLU A 157 -12.74 9.08 -18.87
CA GLU A 157 -11.83 7.98 -19.20
C GLU A 157 -11.04 7.52 -17.97
N ALA A 158 -10.52 8.45 -17.18
CA ALA A 158 -9.85 8.14 -15.93
C ALA A 158 -10.73 7.34 -14.97
N ALA A 159 -12.00 7.72 -14.83
CA ALA A 159 -12.93 6.96 -14.00
C ALA A 159 -13.21 5.55 -14.56
N LYS A 160 -13.30 5.39 -15.89
CA LYS A 160 -13.49 4.08 -16.53
C LYS A 160 -12.25 3.19 -16.40
N VAL A 161 -11.05 3.76 -16.53
CA VAL A 161 -9.79 3.06 -16.30
C VAL A 161 -9.72 2.60 -14.84
N GLY A 162 -10.06 3.47 -13.88
CA GLY A 162 -10.14 3.09 -12.47
C GLY A 162 -11.12 1.94 -12.22
N VAL A 163 -12.31 1.95 -12.85
CA VAL A 163 -13.24 0.80 -12.74
C VAL A 163 -12.58 -0.50 -13.21
N GLN A 164 -11.87 -0.47 -14.35
CA GLN A 164 -11.23 -1.67 -14.88
C GLN A 164 -10.06 -2.13 -14.02
N ALA A 165 -9.24 -1.19 -13.54
CA ALA A 165 -8.11 -1.49 -12.65
C ALA A 165 -8.58 -2.18 -11.36
N GLU A 166 -9.62 -1.64 -10.71
CA GLU A 166 -10.16 -2.25 -9.49
C GLU A 166 -10.79 -3.63 -9.73
N ILE A 167 -11.39 -3.87 -10.90
CA ILE A 167 -11.89 -5.20 -11.28
C ILE A 167 -10.73 -6.20 -11.41
N GLU A 168 -9.63 -5.81 -12.05
CA GLU A 168 -8.43 -6.63 -12.21
C GLU A 168 -7.74 -6.89 -10.85
N ASN A 169 -7.62 -5.87 -10.00
CA ASN A 169 -7.07 -5.99 -8.65
C ASN A 169 -7.90 -6.94 -7.77
N ILE A 170 -9.22 -6.81 -7.75
CA ILE A 170 -10.11 -7.73 -7.02
C ILE A 170 -9.91 -9.17 -7.52
N ALA A 171 -9.87 -9.37 -8.85
CA ALA A 171 -9.67 -10.69 -9.44
C ALA A 171 -8.29 -11.29 -9.06
N MET A 172 -7.25 -10.48 -9.00
CA MET A 172 -5.91 -10.88 -8.54
C MET A 172 -5.96 -11.40 -7.10
N TYR A 173 -6.53 -10.64 -6.17
CA TYR A 173 -6.63 -11.10 -4.77
C TYR A 173 -7.56 -12.30 -4.63
N GLU A 174 -8.64 -12.40 -5.41
CA GLU A 174 -9.48 -13.59 -5.43
C GLU A 174 -8.70 -14.82 -5.89
N LEU A 175 -7.86 -14.69 -6.92
CA LEU A 175 -6.96 -15.74 -7.37
C LEU A 175 -5.98 -16.13 -6.26
N PHE A 176 -5.29 -15.19 -5.65
CA PHE A 176 -4.31 -15.44 -4.59
C PHE A 176 -4.90 -16.19 -3.41
N MET A 177 -6.10 -15.81 -2.96
CA MET A 177 -6.79 -16.46 -1.86
C MET A 177 -7.31 -17.88 -2.17
N THR A 178 -7.14 -18.38 -3.41
CA THR A 178 -7.37 -19.81 -3.74
C THR A 178 -6.19 -20.71 -3.38
N TYR A 179 -5.03 -20.13 -3.08
CA TYR A 179 -3.81 -20.85 -2.71
C TYR A 179 -3.76 -21.08 -1.19
N GLU A 180 -2.95 -22.04 -0.78
CA GLU A 180 -2.64 -22.24 0.63
C GLU A 180 -1.65 -21.16 1.08
N LEU A 181 -2.12 -20.19 1.86
CA LEU A 181 -1.39 -19.01 2.29
C LEU A 181 -1.16 -19.03 3.80
N PRO A 182 -0.05 -18.44 4.30
CA PRO A 182 0.08 -18.07 5.70
C PRO A 182 -1.05 -17.13 6.13
N ASP A 183 -1.50 -17.25 7.40
CA ASP A 183 -2.66 -16.50 7.90
C ASP A 183 -2.51 -14.99 7.72
N ASN A 184 -1.34 -14.43 8.03
CA ASN A 184 -1.06 -13.00 7.87
C ASN A 184 -1.10 -12.53 6.41
N VAL A 185 -0.66 -13.34 5.47
CA VAL A 185 -0.75 -13.04 4.02
C VAL A 185 -2.20 -13.06 3.57
N TYR A 186 -2.95 -14.09 3.95
CA TYR A 186 -4.37 -14.20 3.65
C TYR A 186 -5.18 -13.01 4.19
N GLU A 187 -4.95 -12.63 5.45
CA GLU A 187 -5.64 -11.50 6.08
C GLU A 187 -5.34 -10.18 5.37
N VAL A 188 -4.09 -9.93 4.99
CA VAL A 188 -3.73 -8.73 4.22
C VAL A 188 -4.41 -8.73 2.87
N PHE A 189 -4.33 -9.80 2.08
CA PHE A 189 -5.01 -9.88 0.77
C PHE A 189 -6.52 -9.69 0.88
N PHE A 190 -7.14 -10.23 1.93
CA PHE A 190 -8.56 -10.01 2.19
C PHE A 190 -8.90 -8.54 2.47
N VAL A 191 -8.07 -7.85 3.26
CA VAL A 191 -8.27 -6.42 3.57
C VAL A 191 -8.08 -5.57 2.32
N LEU A 192 -7.03 -5.82 1.53
CA LEU A 192 -6.75 -5.08 0.31
C LEU A 192 -7.87 -5.26 -0.72
N LYS A 193 -8.31 -6.51 -0.95
CA LYS A 193 -9.49 -6.79 -1.80
C LYS A 193 -10.72 -6.00 -1.37
N SER A 194 -10.99 -5.97 -0.07
CA SER A 194 -12.14 -5.22 0.47
C SER A 194 -12.02 -3.71 0.25
N GLY A 195 -10.80 -3.19 0.28
CA GLY A 195 -10.47 -1.81 -0.10
C GLY A 195 -10.84 -1.55 -1.56
N SER A 196 -10.32 -2.39 -2.47
CA SER A 196 -10.57 -2.29 -3.91
C SER A 196 -12.06 -2.42 -4.29
N GLU A 197 -12.83 -3.23 -3.58
CA GLU A 197 -14.30 -3.28 -3.76
C GLU A 197 -14.97 -1.93 -3.42
N ASN A 198 -14.43 -1.17 -2.47
CA ASN A 198 -14.94 0.17 -2.15
C ASN A 198 -14.46 1.21 -3.16
N HIS A 199 -13.23 1.11 -3.65
CA HIS A 199 -12.69 1.93 -4.73
C HIS A 199 -13.51 1.74 -6.02
N LEU A 200 -13.79 0.50 -6.40
CA LEU A 200 -14.64 0.17 -7.54
C LEU A 200 -15.99 0.89 -7.47
N LYS A 201 -16.68 0.81 -6.32
CA LYS A 201 -17.95 1.52 -6.11
C LYS A 201 -17.82 3.03 -6.27
N ALA A 202 -16.70 3.60 -5.81
CA ALA A 202 -16.43 5.03 -5.91
C ALA A 202 -16.20 5.45 -7.37
N PHE A 203 -15.44 4.67 -8.14
CA PHE A 203 -15.23 4.92 -9.57
C PHE A 203 -16.50 4.72 -10.40
N GLN A 204 -17.31 3.71 -10.12
CA GLN A 204 -18.60 3.51 -10.78
C GLN A 204 -19.52 4.74 -10.61
N LYS A 205 -19.62 5.27 -9.39
CA LYS A 205 -20.36 6.52 -9.12
C LYS A 205 -19.75 7.72 -9.86
N GLN A 206 -18.43 7.76 -10.01
CA GLN A 206 -17.76 8.81 -10.78
C GLN A 206 -18.09 8.72 -12.26
N VAL A 207 -18.11 7.51 -12.84
CA VAL A 207 -18.55 7.28 -14.23
C VAL A 207 -19.99 7.76 -14.44
N GLU A 208 -20.92 7.35 -13.55
CA GLU A 208 -22.33 7.78 -13.62
C GLU A 208 -22.47 9.32 -13.57
N ARG A 209 -21.67 10.00 -12.77
CA ARG A 209 -21.71 11.47 -12.63
C ARG A 209 -21.16 12.19 -13.85
N LEU A 210 -20.24 11.59 -14.60
CA LEU A 210 -19.55 12.22 -15.73
C LEU A 210 -20.13 11.82 -17.09
N SER A 211 -21.02 10.82 -17.14
CA SER A 211 -21.76 10.38 -18.34
C SER A 211 -23.03 11.21 -18.55
#